data_197bd9245819659c722c499b387b1a15
#
_entry.id   197bd9245819659c722c499b387b1a15
#
_cell.length_a   1.000
_cell.length_b   1.000
_cell.length_c   1.000
_cell.angle_alpha   90.00
_cell.angle_beta   90.00
_cell.angle_gamma   90.00
#
_symmetry.space_group_name_H-M   'P 1'
#
loop_
_entity.id
_entity.type
_entity.pdbx_description
1 polymer ?
#
loop_
_entity_poly.entity_id
_entity_poly.type
_entity_poly.pdbx_seq_one_letter_code
_entity_poly.pdbx_strand_id
1 'polypeptide(L)'
;MGFTCERMPFTQDGTPDVDNLYARLGTDGAPLCFAGHTDVVPPGDMDAWSHPPFDAAIVGDVMIGRGTVDMKGAIAAFAAAVGRYLEEKGPPKGSIGFIITGDEDGPSINGTKKMLQQL
;
A
#
# COMPACT_ATOMS: atom_id res chain seq x y z
N MET A 1 -0.11 -11.61 11.65
CA MET A 1 0.03 -12.37 10.37
C MET A 1 1.44 -12.93 10.11
N GLY A 2 2.47 -12.52 10.87
CA GLY A 2 3.81 -13.12 10.81
C GLY A 2 4.69 -12.68 9.62
N PHE A 3 4.39 -11.55 9.01
CA PHE A 3 5.28 -10.96 7.98
C PHE A 3 6.57 -10.43 8.60
N THR A 4 7.68 -10.65 7.89
CA THR A 4 8.90 -9.88 8.09
C THR A 4 8.77 -8.58 7.30
N CYS A 5 8.93 -7.44 7.99
CA CYS A 5 8.77 -6.12 7.40
C CYS A 5 10.12 -5.39 7.35
N GLU A 6 10.39 -4.77 6.21
CA GLU A 6 11.59 -3.97 5.97
C GLU A 6 11.16 -2.58 5.50
N ARG A 7 11.68 -1.54 6.16
CA ARG A 7 11.56 -0.16 5.70
C ARG A 7 12.63 0.10 4.64
N MET A 8 12.21 0.70 3.54
CA MET A 8 13.07 1.02 2.40
C MET A 8 13.02 2.52 2.10
N PRO A 9 13.71 3.36 2.91
CA PRO A 9 13.74 4.79 2.66
C PRO A 9 14.62 5.11 1.45
N PHE A 10 14.12 5.93 0.55
CA PHE A 10 14.89 6.44 -0.60
C PHE A 10 14.88 7.95 -0.63
N THR A 11 16.02 8.50 -1.05
CA THR A 11 16.25 9.93 -1.22
C THR A 11 16.85 10.18 -2.60
N GLN A 12 16.59 11.35 -3.16
CA GLN A 12 17.24 11.84 -4.36
C GLN A 12 17.17 13.37 -4.39
N ASP A 13 18.27 14.03 -4.70
CA ASP A 13 18.33 15.50 -4.76
C ASP A 13 17.23 16.08 -5.63
N GLY A 14 16.55 17.09 -5.10
CA GLY A 14 15.45 17.77 -5.78
C GLY A 14 14.10 17.04 -5.74
N THR A 15 13.99 15.94 -5.00
CA THR A 15 12.75 15.19 -4.78
C THR A 15 12.48 14.98 -3.30
N PRO A 16 11.21 14.79 -2.88
CA PRO A 16 10.91 14.41 -1.50
C PRO A 16 11.52 13.06 -1.12
N ASP A 17 11.95 12.95 0.13
CA ASP A 17 12.31 11.66 0.72
C ASP A 17 11.07 10.80 0.88
N VAL A 18 11.17 9.52 0.57
CA VAL A 18 10.05 8.59 0.64
C VAL A 18 10.42 7.38 1.48
N ASP A 19 9.54 7.03 2.40
CA ASP A 19 9.63 5.83 3.21
C ASP A 19 8.71 4.76 2.63
N ASN A 20 9.30 3.69 2.13
CA ASN A 20 8.57 2.59 1.53
C ASN A 20 8.61 1.36 2.45
N LEU A 21 7.71 0.43 2.23
CA LEU A 21 7.62 -0.82 2.98
C LEU A 21 7.65 -2.02 2.04
N TYR A 22 8.59 -2.92 2.30
CA TYR A 22 8.53 -4.30 1.84
C TYR A 22 8.13 -5.22 2.99
N ALA A 23 7.17 -6.09 2.77
CA ALA A 23 6.80 -7.10 3.75
C ALA A 23 6.68 -8.47 3.07
N ARG A 24 7.21 -9.52 3.71
CA ARG A 24 7.21 -10.88 3.18
C ARG A 24 6.79 -11.89 4.23
N LEU A 25 5.92 -12.80 3.82
CA LEU A 25 5.54 -14.00 4.56
C LEU A 25 5.99 -15.24 3.78
N GLY A 26 6.69 -16.15 4.45
CA GLY A 26 7.30 -17.32 3.82
C GLY A 26 8.66 -17.01 3.21
N THR A 27 9.43 -18.05 2.95
CA THR A 27 10.81 -17.98 2.45
C THR A 27 11.01 -18.70 1.12
N ASP A 28 10.02 -19.51 0.69
CA ASP A 28 10.15 -20.38 -0.47
C ASP A 28 9.82 -19.64 -1.76
N GLY A 29 10.77 -19.66 -2.69
CA GLY A 29 10.62 -19.13 -4.04
C GLY A 29 10.36 -17.62 -4.11
N ALA A 30 10.02 -17.15 -5.29
CA ALA A 30 9.61 -15.77 -5.50
C ALA A 30 8.22 -15.52 -4.88
N PRO A 31 8.03 -14.39 -4.15
CA PRO A 31 6.74 -14.09 -3.55
C PRO A 31 5.70 -13.65 -4.59
N LEU A 32 4.44 -14.03 -4.37
CA LEU A 32 3.31 -13.31 -4.96
C LEU A 32 3.22 -11.97 -4.26
N CYS A 33 3.62 -10.89 -4.92
CA CYS A 33 3.60 -9.55 -4.35
C CYS A 33 2.36 -8.76 -4.80
N PHE A 34 1.72 -8.10 -3.83
CA PHE A 34 0.81 -7.00 -4.08
C PHE A 34 1.60 -5.70 -4.01
N ALA A 35 1.59 -4.93 -5.09
CA ALA A 35 2.16 -3.59 -5.13
C ALA A 35 1.06 -2.54 -4.97
N GLY A 36 1.29 -1.57 -4.12
CA GLY A 36 0.35 -0.49 -3.86
C GLY A 36 1.03 0.76 -3.35
N HIS A 37 0.28 1.88 -3.32
CA HIS A 37 0.76 3.16 -2.83
C HIS A 37 -0.14 3.75 -1.75
N THR A 38 0.43 4.60 -0.91
CA THR A 38 -0.27 5.29 0.19
C THR A 38 -0.36 6.78 0.02
N ASP A 39 0.47 7.36 -0.84
CA ASP A 39 0.34 8.74 -1.27
C ASP A 39 -0.93 8.94 -2.10
N VAL A 40 -1.36 10.18 -2.22
CA VAL A 40 -2.61 10.54 -2.88
C VAL A 40 -2.45 11.90 -3.58
N VAL A 41 -3.10 12.06 -4.72
CA VAL A 41 -3.21 13.37 -5.36
C VAL A 41 -3.99 14.36 -4.48
N PRO A 42 -3.79 15.66 -4.64
CA PRO A 42 -4.56 16.68 -3.91
C PRO A 42 -6.08 16.46 -4.03
N PRO A 43 -6.85 16.80 -3.01
CA PRO A 43 -8.31 16.57 -3.00
C PRO A 43 -9.09 17.39 -4.03
N GLY A 44 -8.47 18.44 -4.59
CA GLY A 44 -9.16 19.38 -5.48
C GLY A 44 -10.03 20.37 -4.69
N ASP A 45 -11.17 20.72 -5.27
CA ASP A 45 -12.13 21.62 -4.63
C ASP A 45 -12.75 20.96 -3.38
N MET A 46 -12.47 21.51 -2.21
CA MET A 46 -12.94 20.97 -0.93
C MET A 46 -14.47 21.08 -0.78
N ASP A 47 -15.10 22.09 -1.39
CA ASP A 47 -16.54 22.29 -1.32
C ASP A 47 -17.34 21.32 -2.21
N ALA A 48 -16.66 20.66 -3.14
CA ALA A 48 -17.26 19.62 -3.98
C ALA A 48 -17.41 18.25 -3.26
N TRP A 49 -16.81 18.09 -2.09
CA TRP A 49 -16.90 16.86 -1.33
C TRP A 49 -18.14 16.86 -0.42
N SER A 50 -18.90 15.76 -0.44
CA SER A 50 -20.03 15.57 0.47
C SER A 50 -19.64 15.40 1.94
N HIS A 51 -18.38 15.01 2.18
CA HIS A 51 -17.74 14.87 3.49
C HIS A 51 -16.26 15.28 3.34
N PRO A 52 -15.60 15.78 4.39
CA PRO A 52 -14.20 16.14 4.30
C PRO A 52 -13.35 14.97 3.76
N PRO A 53 -12.48 15.19 2.75
CA PRO A 53 -11.84 14.12 2.00
C PRO A 53 -10.87 13.25 2.82
N PHE A 54 -10.46 13.69 4.00
CA PHE A 54 -9.53 12.95 4.86
C PHE A 54 -10.16 12.40 6.15
N ASP A 55 -11.48 12.51 6.30
CA ASP A 55 -12.20 12.00 7.49
C ASP A 55 -12.55 10.52 7.38
N ALA A 56 -12.43 9.93 6.19
CA ALA A 56 -12.85 8.56 5.92
C ALA A 56 -14.28 8.27 6.40
N ALA A 57 -15.21 9.18 6.11
CA ALA A 57 -16.59 9.09 6.54
C ALA A 57 -17.25 7.81 6.01
N ILE A 58 -17.98 7.11 6.89
CA ILE A 58 -18.76 5.91 6.53
C ILE A 58 -20.23 6.28 6.47
N VAL A 59 -20.85 6.13 5.30
CA VAL A 59 -22.26 6.39 5.07
C VAL A 59 -22.92 5.13 4.52
N GLY A 60 -23.70 4.47 5.35
CA GLY A 60 -24.18 3.13 5.04
C GLY A 60 -22.99 2.17 4.86
N ASP A 61 -22.89 1.55 3.69
CA ASP A 61 -21.80 0.61 3.36
C ASP A 61 -20.69 1.26 2.50
N VAL A 62 -20.68 2.59 2.39
CA VAL A 62 -19.73 3.32 1.55
C VAL A 62 -18.78 4.15 2.42
N MET A 63 -17.47 3.99 2.20
CA MET A 63 -16.44 4.86 2.76
C MET A 63 -16.11 5.98 1.76
N ILE A 64 -16.26 7.23 2.20
CA ILE A 64 -15.99 8.41 1.39
C ILE A 64 -14.68 9.04 1.85
N GLY A 65 -13.74 9.23 0.91
CA GLY A 65 -12.46 9.90 1.22
C GLY A 65 -11.44 9.81 0.09
N ARG A 66 -10.49 10.74 0.09
CA ARG A 66 -9.36 10.72 -0.83
C ARG A 66 -8.46 9.51 -0.54
N GLY A 67 -8.16 8.72 -1.57
CA GLY A 67 -7.33 7.51 -1.45
C GLY A 67 -8.09 6.26 -1.00
N THR A 68 -9.42 6.31 -0.77
CA THR A 68 -10.19 5.12 -0.41
C THR A 68 -10.29 4.13 -1.56
N VAL A 69 -10.49 4.62 -2.78
CA VAL A 69 -10.53 3.82 -4.02
C VAL A 69 -9.14 3.63 -4.60
N ASP A 70 -8.38 4.70 -4.68
CA ASP A 70 -7.02 4.73 -5.20
C ASP A 70 -6.03 5.20 -4.11
N MET A 71 -5.28 4.23 -3.47
CA MET A 71 -5.62 2.82 -3.58
C MET A 71 -5.57 2.09 -2.21
N LYS A 72 -5.77 2.84 -1.11
CA LYS A 72 -5.71 2.27 0.26
C LYS A 72 -6.75 1.16 0.50
N GLY A 73 -7.93 1.26 -0.16
CA GLY A 73 -8.95 0.21 -0.10
C GLY A 73 -8.46 -1.12 -0.69
N ALA A 74 -7.73 -1.08 -1.81
CA ALA A 74 -7.15 -2.28 -2.42
C ALA A 74 -6.06 -2.91 -1.53
N ILE A 75 -5.22 -2.09 -0.88
CA ILE A 75 -4.22 -2.56 0.10
C ILE A 75 -4.92 -3.26 1.27
N ALA A 76 -5.97 -2.64 1.82
CA ALA A 76 -6.74 -3.21 2.92
C ALA A 76 -7.45 -4.52 2.54
N ALA A 77 -8.03 -4.57 1.35
CA ALA A 77 -8.69 -5.77 0.83
C ALA A 77 -7.72 -6.94 0.65
N PHE A 78 -6.52 -6.68 0.09
CA PHE A 78 -5.50 -7.72 -0.05
C PHE A 78 -5.00 -8.20 1.33
N ALA A 79 -4.74 -7.28 2.26
CA ALA A 79 -4.34 -7.64 3.62
C ALA A 79 -5.40 -8.49 4.33
N ALA A 80 -6.68 -8.13 4.20
CA ALA A 80 -7.79 -8.89 4.76
C ALA A 80 -7.91 -10.29 4.12
N ALA A 81 -7.75 -10.38 2.80
CA ALA A 81 -7.78 -11.66 2.08
C ALA A 81 -6.65 -12.59 2.54
N VAL A 82 -5.43 -12.05 2.73
CA VAL A 82 -4.30 -12.82 3.28
C VAL A 82 -4.60 -13.26 4.71
N GLY A 83 -5.15 -12.39 5.55
CA GLY A 83 -5.54 -12.74 6.92
C GLY A 83 -6.51 -13.91 6.95
N ARG A 84 -7.58 -13.86 6.17
CA ARG A 84 -8.55 -14.96 6.04
C ARG A 84 -7.91 -16.25 5.51
N TYR A 85 -7.06 -16.13 4.49
CA TYR A 85 -6.35 -17.29 3.97
C TYR A 85 -5.53 -18.00 5.07
N LEU A 86 -4.80 -17.23 5.88
CA LEU A 86 -3.97 -17.77 6.95
C LEU A 86 -4.82 -18.44 8.05
N GLU A 87 -5.98 -17.85 8.39
CA GLU A 87 -6.90 -18.43 9.35
C GLU A 87 -7.52 -19.75 8.85
N GLU A 88 -7.90 -19.81 7.57
CA GLU A 88 -8.59 -20.97 7.00
C GLU A 88 -7.64 -22.08 6.54
N LYS A 89 -6.47 -21.73 6.04
CA LYS A 89 -5.53 -22.65 5.35
C LYS A 89 -4.19 -22.81 6.05
N GLY A 90 -3.85 -21.91 6.99
CA GLY A 90 -2.53 -21.86 7.61
C GLY A 90 -1.47 -21.21 6.70
N PRO A 91 -0.18 -21.43 6.99
CA PRO A 91 0.91 -20.84 6.24
C PRO A 91 0.87 -21.19 4.73
N PRO A 92 1.22 -20.24 3.83
CA PRO A 92 1.26 -20.53 2.40
C PRO A 92 2.37 -21.51 2.07
N LYS A 93 2.21 -22.31 1.01
CA LYS A 93 3.26 -23.21 0.50
C LYS A 93 4.41 -22.48 -0.19
N GLY A 94 4.20 -21.23 -0.57
CA GLY A 94 5.19 -20.32 -1.15
C GLY A 94 5.33 -19.08 -0.31
N SER A 95 5.57 -17.95 -0.95
CA SER A 95 5.71 -16.65 -0.27
C SER A 95 4.68 -15.64 -0.76
N ILE A 96 4.23 -14.79 0.14
CA ILE A 96 3.34 -13.64 -0.14
C ILE A 96 4.09 -12.37 0.26
N GLY A 97 4.00 -11.31 -0.56
CA GLY A 97 4.66 -10.05 -0.30
C GLY A 97 3.77 -8.83 -0.50
N PHE A 98 4.15 -7.75 0.16
CA PHE A 98 3.67 -6.41 -0.10
C PHE A 98 4.84 -5.52 -0.51
N ILE A 99 4.63 -4.72 -1.53
CA ILE A 99 5.50 -3.63 -1.95
C ILE A 99 4.66 -2.37 -1.86
N ILE A 100 4.85 -1.57 -0.81
CA ILE A 100 4.04 -0.38 -0.54
C ILE A 100 4.93 0.85 -0.65
N THR A 101 4.58 1.75 -1.56
CA THR A 101 5.29 3.01 -1.76
C THR A 101 4.47 4.22 -1.30
N GLY A 102 5.19 5.30 -0.97
CA GLY A 102 4.65 6.64 -0.76
C GLY A 102 4.93 7.61 -1.92
N ASP A 103 5.28 7.11 -3.11
CA ASP A 103 5.64 7.92 -4.28
C ASP A 103 5.19 7.23 -5.58
N GLU A 104 3.87 7.19 -5.79
CA GLU A 104 3.24 6.76 -7.03
C GLU A 104 2.50 7.92 -7.69
N ASP A 105 1.68 8.64 -6.92
CA ASP A 105 0.93 9.83 -7.33
C ASP A 105 1.80 11.11 -7.39
N GLY A 106 3.06 11.01 -7.00
CA GLY A 106 4.05 12.08 -7.02
C GLY A 106 5.03 11.98 -8.20
N PRO A 107 6.31 12.35 -7.99
CA PRO A 107 7.36 12.23 -9.02
C PRO A 107 7.66 10.80 -9.48
N SER A 108 7.26 9.79 -8.73
CA SER A 108 7.51 8.35 -8.96
C SER A 108 9.00 8.00 -9.12
N ILE A 109 9.86 8.66 -8.32
CA ILE A 109 11.32 8.51 -8.37
C ILE A 109 11.84 7.66 -7.22
N ASN A 110 11.31 7.90 -5.99
CA ASN A 110 11.75 7.26 -4.76
C ASN A 110 10.84 6.11 -4.32
N GLY A 111 10.05 5.54 -5.24
CA GLY A 111 9.05 4.52 -4.98
C GLY A 111 9.38 3.13 -5.54
N THR A 112 8.39 2.49 -6.12
CA THR A 112 8.37 1.08 -6.56
C THR A 112 9.59 0.68 -7.40
N LYS A 113 10.04 1.55 -8.31
CA LYS A 113 11.19 1.23 -9.18
C LYS A 113 12.47 0.98 -8.37
N LYS A 114 12.77 1.84 -7.38
CA LYS A 114 13.95 1.67 -6.53
C LYS A 114 13.78 0.46 -5.61
N MET A 115 12.58 0.22 -5.09
CA MET A 115 12.30 -0.98 -4.30
C MET A 115 12.62 -2.25 -5.09
N LEU A 116 12.11 -2.37 -6.34
CA LEU A 116 12.35 -3.55 -7.19
C LEU A 116 13.82 -3.73 -7.61
N GLN A 117 14.61 -2.67 -7.60
CA GLN A 117 16.05 -2.77 -7.88
C GLN A 117 16.86 -3.27 -6.69
N GLN A 118 16.30 -3.18 -5.48
CA GLN A 118 16.96 -3.58 -4.25
C GLN A 118 16.52 -4.98 -3.77
N LEU A 119 15.34 -5.42 -4.16
CA LEU A 119 14.77 -6.74 -3.85
C LEU A 119 15.30 -7.84 -4.79
#